data_36dc0a91e031d7ec0f99f8b4926cfd1d
#
_entry.id   36dc0a91e031d7ec0f99f8b4926cfd1d
#
_cell.length_a   1.000
_cell.length_b   1.000
_cell.length_c   1.000
_cell.angle_alpha   90.00
_cell.angle_beta   90.00
_cell.angle_gamma   90.00
#
_symmetry.space_group_name_H-M   'P 1'
#
loop_
_entity.id
_entity.type
_entity.pdbx_description
1 polymer ?
#
loop_
_entity_poly.entity_id
_entity_poly.type
_entity_poly.pdbx_seq_one_letter_code
_entity_poly.pdbx_strand_id
1 'polypeptide(L)'
;DRSSAASDVYKRQGLNRVIRAGYEMLNLQTYFTAGVEEVRAWTVKVGATAPQAAGVIHTDFEKGFIRAEVIAYNDFIQYKGEAGTKEAGKWRLEGKEYIVKDGDVMHFRFNV
;
A
#
# COMPACT_ATOMS: atom_id res chain seq x y z
N ASP A 1 -15.84 0.22 -5.89
CA ASP A 1 -14.42 -0.10 -5.88
C ASP A 1 -13.77 0.38 -4.59
N ARG A 2 -13.14 -0.52 -3.87
CA ARG A 2 -12.53 -0.22 -2.58
C ARG A 2 -11.40 0.77 -2.68
N SER A 3 -10.62 0.70 -3.75
CA SER A 3 -9.52 1.62 -3.96
C SER A 3 -10.04 3.04 -4.14
N SER A 4 -11.09 3.21 -4.92
CA SER A 4 -11.74 4.50 -5.09
C SER A 4 -12.35 5.00 -3.79
N ALA A 5 -12.99 4.12 -3.02
CA ALA A 5 -13.57 4.49 -1.74
C ALA A 5 -12.51 5.00 -0.76
N ALA A 6 -11.39 4.30 -0.66
CA ALA A 6 -10.28 4.72 0.21
C ALA A 6 -9.73 6.06 -0.23
N SER A 7 -9.53 6.26 -1.53
CA SER A 7 -9.05 7.52 -2.09
C SER A 7 -10.03 8.66 -1.82
N ASP A 8 -11.34 8.39 -1.97
CA ASP A 8 -12.37 9.39 -1.73
C ASP A 8 -12.39 9.83 -0.28
N VAL A 9 -12.20 8.91 0.66
CA VAL A 9 -12.11 9.25 2.07
C VAL A 9 -10.98 10.23 2.32
N TYR A 10 -9.82 10.01 1.72
CA TYR A 10 -8.69 10.91 1.86
C TYR A 10 -8.93 12.28 1.24
N LYS A 11 -9.77 12.36 0.22
CA LYS A 11 -10.01 13.61 -0.50
C LYS A 11 -11.20 14.40 0.02
N ARG A 12 -12.07 13.77 0.79
CA ARG A 12 -13.26 14.45 1.32
C ARG A 12 -12.88 15.46 2.37
N GLN A 13 -13.62 16.57 2.35
CA GLN A 13 -13.42 17.60 3.36
C GLN A 13 -14.07 17.21 4.68
N GLY A 14 -13.59 17.77 5.76
CA GLY A 14 -14.10 17.48 7.09
C GLY A 14 -13.65 16.15 7.61
N LEU A 15 -14.36 15.07 7.26
CA LEU A 15 -14.02 13.73 7.72
C LEU A 15 -12.60 13.36 7.36
N ASN A 16 -12.18 13.70 6.14
CA ASN A 16 -10.80 13.47 5.71
C ASN A 16 -9.78 14.17 6.57
N ARG A 17 -10.07 15.41 6.94
CA ARG A 17 -9.13 16.16 7.79
C ARG A 17 -8.97 15.52 9.15
N VAL A 18 -10.07 15.02 9.73
CA VAL A 18 -10.04 14.35 11.02
C VAL A 18 -9.21 13.07 10.93
N ILE A 19 -9.44 12.28 9.90
CA ILE A 19 -8.70 11.02 9.68
C ILE A 19 -7.23 11.31 9.49
N ARG A 20 -6.87 12.28 8.65
CA ARG A 20 -5.49 12.66 8.40
C ARG A 20 -4.81 13.16 9.67
N ALA A 21 -5.47 14.03 10.41
CA ALA A 21 -4.91 14.56 11.65
C ALA A 21 -4.63 13.44 12.64
N GLY A 22 -5.56 12.47 12.75
CA GLY A 22 -5.36 11.31 13.59
C GLY A 22 -4.17 10.47 13.16
N TYR A 23 -4.05 10.22 11.86
CA TYR A 23 -2.93 9.46 11.32
C TYR A 23 -1.60 10.19 11.53
N GLU A 24 -1.57 11.49 11.29
CA GLU A 24 -0.36 12.28 11.50
C GLU A 24 0.07 12.27 12.97
N MET A 25 -0.87 12.44 13.88
CA MET A 25 -0.58 12.41 15.33
C MET A 25 -0.03 11.07 15.77
N LEU A 26 -0.52 9.99 15.21
CA LEU A 26 -0.09 8.63 15.54
C LEU A 26 1.07 8.15 14.68
N ASN A 27 1.52 8.99 13.74
CA ASN A 27 2.60 8.66 12.82
C ASN A 27 2.27 7.42 11.97
N LEU A 28 1.04 7.38 11.46
CA LEU A 28 0.53 6.27 10.66
C LEU A 28 0.32 6.68 9.21
N GLN A 29 0.34 5.69 8.35
CA GLN A 29 0.04 5.87 6.93
C GLN A 29 -0.68 4.62 6.42
N THR A 30 -1.16 4.69 5.19
CA THR A 30 -1.93 3.63 4.56
C THR A 30 -1.20 3.12 3.33
N TYR A 31 -1.17 1.80 3.17
CA TYR A 31 -0.81 1.18 1.90
C TYR A 31 -1.90 0.20 1.48
N PHE A 32 -1.88 -0.24 0.24
CA PHE A 32 -2.91 -1.10 -0.32
C PHE A 32 -2.32 -2.40 -0.83
N THR A 33 -3.11 -3.47 -0.74
CA THR A 33 -2.82 -4.71 -1.46
C THR A 33 -3.94 -4.96 -2.45
N ALA A 34 -3.56 -5.29 -3.69
CA ALA A 34 -4.52 -5.59 -4.74
C ALA A 34 -4.63 -7.09 -4.91
N GLY A 35 -5.80 -7.64 -4.62
CA GLY A 35 -6.10 -9.04 -4.86
C GLY A 35 -6.93 -9.20 -6.13
N VAL A 36 -7.24 -10.46 -6.46
CA VAL A 36 -8.04 -10.77 -7.65
C VAL A 36 -9.42 -10.14 -7.57
N GLU A 37 -10.02 -10.17 -6.39
CA GLU A 37 -11.40 -9.73 -6.20
C GLU A 37 -11.53 -8.41 -5.46
N GLU A 38 -10.50 -7.98 -4.74
CA GLU A 38 -10.61 -6.73 -3.99
C GLU A 38 -9.26 -6.09 -3.75
N VAL A 39 -9.31 -4.79 -3.48
CA VAL A 39 -8.18 -4.00 -3.00
C VAL A 39 -8.44 -3.72 -1.51
N ARG A 40 -7.45 -3.98 -0.67
CA ARG A 40 -7.57 -3.75 0.77
C ARG A 40 -6.59 -2.68 1.21
N ALA A 41 -7.03 -1.87 2.16
CA ALA A 41 -6.19 -0.86 2.79
C ALA A 41 -5.65 -1.39 4.11
N TRP A 42 -4.39 -1.09 4.37
CA TRP A 42 -3.70 -1.48 5.61
C TRP A 42 -3.07 -0.26 6.24
N THR A 43 -3.08 -0.20 7.55
CA THR A 43 -2.45 0.88 8.31
C THR A 43 -1.08 0.42 8.79
N VAL A 44 -0.08 1.29 8.62
CA VAL A 44 1.29 0.98 9.01
C VAL A 44 1.95 2.27 9.52
N LYS A 45 2.98 2.13 10.35
CA LYS A 45 3.72 3.29 10.85
C LYS A 45 4.56 3.92 9.75
N VAL A 46 4.64 5.24 9.76
CA VAL A 46 5.53 5.96 8.86
C VAL A 46 6.97 5.51 9.15
N GLY A 47 7.73 5.22 8.09
CA GLY A 47 9.09 4.72 8.22
C GLY A 47 9.18 3.19 8.25
N ALA A 48 8.04 2.49 8.21
CA ALA A 48 8.07 1.02 8.16
C ALA A 48 8.69 0.52 6.88
N THR A 49 9.48 -0.55 7.00
CA THR A 49 10.05 -1.23 5.84
C THR A 49 9.02 -2.16 5.21
N ALA A 50 9.31 -2.62 3.99
CA ALA A 50 8.42 -3.55 3.30
C ALA A 50 8.15 -4.84 4.11
N PRO A 51 9.15 -5.48 4.73
CA PRO A 51 8.87 -6.64 5.60
C PRO A 51 7.97 -6.29 6.78
N GLN A 52 8.17 -5.14 7.41
CA GLN A 52 7.33 -4.71 8.52
C GLN A 52 5.89 -4.49 8.06
N ALA A 53 5.70 -3.93 6.88
CA ALA A 53 4.38 -3.75 6.30
C ALA A 53 3.71 -5.10 6.03
N ALA A 54 4.45 -6.05 5.49
CA ALA A 54 3.93 -7.41 5.28
C ALA A 54 3.53 -8.06 6.60
N GLY A 55 4.26 -7.77 7.66
CA GLY A 55 3.97 -8.27 9.01
C GLY A 55 2.66 -7.78 9.58
N VAL A 56 2.16 -6.65 9.12
CA VAL A 56 0.83 -6.14 9.50
C VAL A 56 -0.26 -7.09 9.03
N ILE A 57 -0.06 -7.75 7.89
CA ILE A 57 -1.00 -8.72 7.38
C ILE A 57 -0.88 -10.03 8.15
N HIS A 58 0.33 -10.54 8.27
CA HIS A 58 0.61 -11.77 9.01
C HIS A 58 2.09 -11.84 9.35
N THR A 59 2.42 -12.29 10.57
CA THR A 59 3.81 -12.34 11.03
C THR A 59 4.70 -13.22 10.16
N ASP A 60 4.14 -14.29 9.60
CA ASP A 60 4.90 -15.17 8.71
C ASP A 60 5.34 -14.47 7.43
N PHE A 61 4.58 -13.49 6.98
CA PHE A 61 4.93 -12.72 5.78
C PHE A 61 6.13 -11.83 6.02
N GLU A 62 6.30 -11.33 7.23
CA GLU A 62 7.50 -10.59 7.59
C GLU A 62 8.71 -11.50 7.60
N LYS A 63 8.61 -12.65 8.25
CA LYS A 63 9.71 -13.61 8.39
C LYS A 63 10.13 -14.20 7.05
N GLY A 64 9.16 -14.52 6.21
CA GLY A 64 9.42 -15.13 4.92
C GLY A 64 9.56 -14.16 3.76
N PHE A 65 9.61 -12.87 4.04
CA PHE A 65 9.66 -11.83 3.01
C PHE A 65 10.83 -12.03 2.06
N ILE A 66 10.56 -11.96 0.75
CA ILE A 66 11.58 -12.02 -0.29
C ILE A 66 11.73 -10.66 -0.96
N ARG A 67 10.63 -10.13 -1.48
CA ARG A 67 10.61 -8.82 -2.15
C ARG A 67 9.17 -8.36 -2.28
N ALA A 68 9.00 -7.10 -2.67
CA ALA A 68 7.68 -6.54 -2.94
C ALA A 68 7.66 -5.90 -4.32
N GLU A 69 6.53 -6.05 -5.00
CA GLU A 69 6.23 -5.29 -6.21
C GLU A 69 5.45 -4.07 -5.75
N VAL A 70 5.90 -2.89 -6.09
CA VAL A 70 5.32 -1.63 -5.62
C VAL A 70 4.86 -0.78 -6.78
N ILE A 71 3.64 -0.28 -6.67
CA ILE A 71 3.04 0.61 -7.66
C ILE A 71 2.58 1.85 -6.91
N ALA A 72 2.95 3.04 -7.40
CA ALA A 72 2.44 4.27 -6.83
C ALA A 72 0.92 4.34 -7.04
N TYR A 73 0.20 4.85 -6.05
CA TYR A 73 -1.26 4.88 -6.11
C TYR A 73 -1.78 5.58 -7.36
N ASN A 74 -1.19 6.71 -7.71
CA ASN A 74 -1.62 7.47 -8.90
C ASN A 74 -1.43 6.67 -10.18
N ASP A 75 -0.35 5.91 -10.29
CA ASP A 75 -0.12 5.06 -11.45
C ASP A 75 -1.12 3.91 -11.50
N PHE A 76 -1.43 3.32 -10.35
CA PHE A 76 -2.41 2.25 -10.28
C PHE A 76 -3.77 2.71 -10.80
N ILE A 77 -4.19 3.90 -10.42
CA ILE A 77 -5.46 4.46 -10.85
C ILE A 77 -5.41 4.86 -12.33
N GLN A 78 -4.32 5.52 -12.75
CA GLN A 78 -4.17 6.01 -14.12
C GLN A 78 -4.20 4.86 -15.13
N TYR A 79 -3.56 3.76 -14.83
CA TYR A 79 -3.46 2.61 -15.73
C TYR A 79 -4.48 1.52 -15.42
N LYS A 80 -5.46 1.82 -14.58
CA LYS A 80 -6.63 0.97 -14.29
C LYS A 80 -6.29 -0.40 -13.72
N GLY A 81 -5.31 -0.44 -12.84
CA GLY A 81 -4.99 -1.63 -12.11
C GLY A 81 -3.59 -2.16 -12.36
N GLU A 82 -3.32 -3.34 -11.80
CA GLU A 82 -1.98 -3.92 -11.81
C GLU A 82 -1.49 -4.25 -13.21
N ALA A 83 -2.32 -4.91 -14.00
CA ALA A 83 -1.93 -5.32 -15.34
C ALA A 83 -1.58 -4.14 -16.23
N GLY A 84 -2.44 -3.12 -16.26
CA GLY A 84 -2.19 -1.91 -17.06
C GLY A 84 -0.96 -1.16 -16.59
N THR A 85 -0.73 -1.11 -15.29
CA THR A 85 0.44 -0.45 -14.72
C THR A 85 1.72 -1.18 -15.13
N LYS A 86 1.71 -2.50 -15.10
CA LYS A 86 2.87 -3.30 -15.52
C LYS A 86 3.16 -3.14 -17.01
N GLU A 87 2.14 -3.13 -17.84
CA GLU A 87 2.32 -2.86 -19.28
C GLU A 87 2.98 -1.51 -19.53
N ALA A 88 2.61 -0.51 -18.74
CA ALA A 88 3.18 0.83 -18.85
C ALA A 88 4.58 0.95 -18.24
N GLY A 89 5.08 -0.08 -17.57
CA GLY A 89 6.38 -0.06 -16.93
C GLY A 89 6.43 0.81 -15.69
N LYS A 90 5.31 1.01 -15.02
CA LYS A 90 5.20 1.90 -13.87
C LYS A 90 5.18 1.17 -12.53
N TRP A 91 5.88 0.06 -12.45
CA TRP A 91 6.00 -0.72 -11.23
C TRP A 91 7.47 -0.93 -10.88
N ARG A 92 7.73 -1.23 -9.61
CA ARG A 92 9.09 -1.43 -9.13
C ARG A 92 9.16 -2.71 -8.34
N LEU A 93 10.35 -3.33 -8.36
CA LEU A 93 10.69 -4.41 -7.43
C LEU A 93 11.54 -3.82 -6.32
N GLU A 94 11.12 -4.02 -5.08
CA GLU A 94 11.80 -3.46 -3.90
C GLU A 94 12.14 -4.56 -2.91
N GLY A 95 13.26 -4.41 -2.25
CA GLY A 95 13.75 -5.37 -1.29
C GLY A 95 13.41 -5.02 0.15
N LYS A 96 14.13 -5.66 1.07
CA LYS A 96 13.88 -5.55 2.51
C LYS A 96 14.12 -4.16 3.07
N GLU A 97 14.88 -3.34 2.39
CA GLU A 97 15.24 -2.00 2.85
C GLU A 97 14.26 -0.91 2.39
N TYR A 98 13.32 -1.26 1.54
CA TYR A 98 12.38 -0.30 1.02
C TYR A 98 11.50 0.26 2.15
N ILE A 99 11.40 1.58 2.20
CA ILE A 99 10.54 2.28 3.14
C ILE A 99 9.21 2.55 2.44
N VAL A 100 8.13 2.01 3.00
CA VAL A 100 6.79 2.14 2.42
C VAL A 100 6.35 3.60 2.45
N LYS A 101 5.74 4.04 1.36
CA LYS A 101 5.17 5.38 1.23
C LYS A 101 3.66 5.32 1.28
N ASP A 102 3.06 6.39 1.77
CA ASP A 102 1.61 6.48 1.83
C ASP A 102 1.00 6.30 0.44
N GLY A 103 0.01 5.44 0.36
CA GLY A 103 -0.68 5.16 -0.90
C GLY A 103 -0.04 4.09 -1.78
N ASP A 104 1.10 3.53 -1.40
CA ASP A 104 1.72 2.47 -2.19
C ASP A 104 0.75 1.29 -2.35
N VAL A 105 0.68 0.75 -3.56
CA VAL A 105 -0.01 -0.52 -3.83
C VAL A 105 1.06 -1.60 -3.91
N MET A 106 0.97 -2.59 -3.04
CA MET A 106 2.04 -3.55 -2.86
C MET A 106 1.58 -4.99 -3.09
N HIS A 107 2.45 -5.78 -3.67
CA HIS A 107 2.26 -7.21 -3.82
C HIS A 107 3.51 -7.88 -3.24
N PHE A 108 3.34 -8.58 -2.12
CA PHE A 108 4.46 -9.20 -1.43
C PHE A 108 4.78 -10.57 -1.99
N ARG A 109 6.05 -10.85 -2.16
CA ARG A 109 6.57 -12.19 -2.41
C ARG A 109 7.20 -12.70 -1.13
N PHE A 110 6.78 -13.85 -0.68
CA PHE A 110 7.29 -14.42 0.56
C PHE A 110 7.34 -15.95 0.44
N ASN A 111 8.15 -16.55 1.30
CA ASN A 111 8.30 -17.99 1.39
C ASN A 111 8.07 -18.42 2.85
N VAL A 112 6.96 -19.07 3.08
CA VAL A 112 6.58 -19.52 4.43
C VAL A 112 6.24 -20.99 4.45
#